data_a89c1ba79ae2a8fd9727d58cf69da62b
#
_entry.id   a89c1ba79ae2a8fd9727d58cf69da62b
#
_cell.length_a   1.000
_cell.length_b   1.000
_cell.length_c   1.000
_cell.angle_alpha   90.00
_cell.angle_beta   90.00
_cell.angle_gamma   90.00
#
_symmetry.space_group_name_H-M   'P 1'
#
loop_
_entity.id
_entity.type
_entity.pdbx_description
1 polymer ?
#
loop_
_entity_poly.entity_id
_entity_poly.type
_entity_poly.pdbx_seq_one_letter_code
_entity_poly.pdbx_strand_id
1 'polypeptide(L)'
;FIPPNASGGAWHGDRVLVKVSERKNNRGRKEATVIRVLGRAGKELTGELVQRGKAFFVQPTSKKYPEIAVDKHDLGEAAVGDCVAVSISHYGDEQFMPQGVVRVDLGESGTMEAAIAAVLHENGVYDVFPNEVIEQALAIPQEVDMGTAGKRLDLRDKLIFTIDGDDAKDFDDAVSLE
;
A
#
# COMPACT_ATOMS: atom_id res chain seq x y z
N PHE A 1 -16.80 11.21 -21.03
CA PHE A 1 -16.51 12.17 -19.95
C PHE A 1 -17.63 12.14 -18.92
N ILE A 2 -17.28 12.09 -17.63
CA ILE A 2 -18.23 12.21 -16.52
C ILE A 2 -17.95 13.55 -15.84
N PRO A 3 -18.88 14.51 -15.88
CA PRO A 3 -18.70 15.77 -15.16
C PRO A 3 -18.80 15.55 -13.64
N PRO A 4 -18.19 16.43 -12.81
CA PRO A 4 -18.14 16.26 -11.35
C PRO A 4 -19.50 16.07 -10.69
N ASN A 5 -20.50 16.80 -11.16
CA ASN A 5 -21.88 16.73 -10.67
C ASN A 5 -22.64 15.47 -11.12
N ALA A 6 -22.04 14.60 -11.94
CA ALA A 6 -22.62 13.36 -12.44
C ALA A 6 -21.85 12.12 -11.96
N SER A 7 -20.94 12.27 -10.98
CA SER A 7 -20.11 11.18 -10.45
C SER A 7 -20.88 10.22 -9.53
N GLY A 8 -22.05 10.63 -8.98
CA GLY A 8 -22.89 9.77 -8.16
C GLY A 8 -22.16 9.12 -6.98
N GLY A 9 -21.25 9.85 -6.31
CA GLY A 9 -20.45 9.34 -5.19
C GLY A 9 -19.34 8.36 -5.58
N ALA A 10 -19.04 8.21 -6.87
CA ALA A 10 -17.92 7.40 -7.34
C ALA A 10 -16.60 8.14 -7.13
N TRP A 11 -15.60 7.40 -6.71
CA TRP A 11 -14.23 7.87 -6.56
C TRP A 11 -13.34 7.41 -7.72
N HIS A 12 -12.14 7.94 -7.78
CA HIS A 12 -11.16 7.56 -8.79
C HIS A 12 -10.85 6.05 -8.71
N GLY A 13 -10.91 5.37 -9.85
CA GLY A 13 -10.65 3.94 -9.95
C GLY A 13 -11.85 3.04 -9.67
N ASP A 14 -12.98 3.57 -9.17
CA ASP A 14 -14.17 2.76 -8.94
C ASP A 14 -14.74 2.16 -10.23
N ARG A 15 -15.25 0.95 -10.12
CA ARG A 15 -16.02 0.31 -11.19
C ARG A 15 -17.47 0.75 -11.08
N VAL A 16 -17.98 1.38 -12.14
CA VAL A 16 -19.28 2.03 -12.12
C VAL A 16 -20.16 1.60 -13.30
N LEU A 17 -21.47 1.63 -13.08
CA LEU A 17 -22.47 1.58 -14.14
C LEU A 17 -22.79 3.01 -14.54
N VAL A 18 -22.69 3.31 -15.84
CA VAL A 18 -22.95 4.65 -16.36
C VAL A 18 -24.04 4.64 -17.42
N LYS A 19 -24.80 5.74 -17.48
CA LYS A 19 -25.72 6.05 -18.60
C LYS A 19 -25.04 7.05 -19.50
N VAL A 20 -24.78 6.68 -20.75
CA VAL A 20 -24.15 7.57 -21.74
C VAL A 20 -25.22 8.42 -22.41
N SER A 21 -24.98 9.75 -22.48
CA SER A 21 -25.83 10.68 -23.20
C SER A 21 -25.64 10.51 -24.70
N GLU A 22 -26.72 10.55 -25.45
CA GLU A 22 -26.65 10.59 -26.92
C GLU A 22 -26.15 11.95 -27.44
N ARG A 23 -26.36 13.01 -26.67
CA ARG A 23 -25.89 14.35 -27.00
C ARG A 23 -24.40 14.50 -26.69
N LYS A 24 -23.68 15.17 -27.59
CA LYS A 24 -22.30 15.57 -27.36
C LYS A 24 -22.27 16.92 -26.66
N ASN A 25 -21.29 17.14 -25.79
CA ASN A 25 -21.03 18.44 -25.19
C ASN A 25 -20.42 19.44 -26.20
N ASN A 26 -20.21 20.67 -25.77
CA ASN A 26 -19.64 21.74 -26.58
C ASN A 26 -18.22 21.42 -27.13
N ARG A 27 -17.56 20.37 -26.60
CA ARG A 27 -16.25 19.88 -27.06
C ARG A 27 -16.37 18.62 -27.93
N GLY A 28 -17.58 18.29 -28.39
CA GLY A 28 -17.81 17.13 -29.25
C GLY A 28 -17.73 15.75 -28.56
N ARG A 29 -17.60 15.69 -27.22
CA ARG A 29 -17.45 14.47 -26.44
C ARG A 29 -18.81 14.01 -25.89
N LYS A 30 -19.06 12.71 -25.89
CA LYS A 30 -20.21 12.13 -25.17
C LYS A 30 -20.00 12.27 -23.66
N GLU A 31 -21.06 12.62 -22.96
CA GLU A 31 -21.09 12.68 -21.50
C GLU A 31 -21.80 11.45 -20.95
N ALA A 32 -21.44 11.09 -19.71
CA ALA A 32 -22.08 10.01 -19.00
C ALA A 32 -22.38 10.42 -17.56
N THR A 33 -23.41 9.81 -16.98
CA THR A 33 -23.78 9.95 -15.58
C THR A 33 -23.62 8.60 -14.90
N VAL A 34 -22.99 8.57 -13.73
CA VAL A 34 -22.92 7.37 -12.91
C VAL A 34 -24.29 7.06 -12.34
N ILE A 35 -24.78 5.84 -12.62
CA ILE A 35 -26.03 5.32 -12.09
C ILE A 35 -25.79 4.61 -10.76
N ARG A 36 -24.69 3.87 -10.67
CA ARG A 36 -24.35 3.08 -9.48
C ARG A 36 -22.86 2.71 -9.47
N VAL A 37 -22.26 2.73 -8.28
CA VAL A 37 -20.95 2.13 -8.03
C VAL A 37 -21.13 0.61 -7.90
N LEU A 38 -20.40 -0.15 -8.71
CA LEU A 38 -20.42 -1.62 -8.76
C LEU A 38 -19.31 -2.23 -7.89
N GLY A 39 -18.23 -1.50 -7.71
CA GLY A 39 -17.11 -1.91 -6.87
C GLY A 39 -16.18 -0.73 -6.60
N ARG A 40 -15.65 -0.67 -5.40
CA ARG A 40 -14.67 0.32 -4.97
C ARG A 40 -13.27 -0.13 -5.38
N ALA A 41 -12.44 0.82 -5.83
CA ALA A 41 -11.08 0.51 -6.29
C ALA A 41 -10.12 0.19 -5.16
N GLY A 42 -10.24 0.88 -4.04
CA GLY A 42 -9.39 0.72 -2.88
C GLY A 42 -10.15 0.95 -1.58
N LYS A 43 -9.67 0.31 -0.53
CA LYS A 43 -10.21 0.47 0.82
C LYS A 43 -9.33 1.35 1.70
N GLU A 44 -8.10 1.61 1.30
CA GLU A 44 -7.12 2.37 2.06
C GLU A 44 -6.52 3.48 1.20
N LEU A 45 -6.26 4.61 1.84
CA LEU A 45 -5.60 5.78 1.28
C LEU A 45 -4.51 6.23 2.23
N THR A 46 -3.42 6.78 1.69
CA THR A 46 -2.39 7.45 2.49
C THR A 46 -2.60 8.96 2.47
N GLY A 47 -2.24 9.62 3.57
CA GLY A 47 -2.36 11.06 3.69
C GLY A 47 -1.91 11.58 5.04
N GLU A 48 -1.90 12.90 5.18
CA GLU A 48 -1.53 13.58 6.41
C GLU A 48 -2.71 13.69 7.37
N LEU A 49 -2.50 13.34 8.63
CA LEU A 49 -3.47 13.52 9.71
C LEU A 49 -3.45 14.97 10.19
N VAL A 50 -4.56 15.66 10.00
CA VAL A 50 -4.72 17.06 10.38
C VAL A 50 -5.85 17.23 11.37
N GLN A 51 -5.75 18.27 12.22
CA GLN A 51 -6.79 18.65 13.17
C GLN A 51 -7.32 20.04 12.87
N ARG A 52 -8.65 20.19 12.91
CA ARG A 52 -9.33 21.48 12.84
C ARG A 52 -10.34 21.62 13.95
N GLY A 53 -9.99 22.44 14.94
CA GLY A 53 -10.76 22.54 16.16
C GLY A 53 -10.74 21.22 16.95
N LYS A 54 -11.89 20.58 17.09
CA LYS A 54 -12.01 19.28 17.77
C LYS A 54 -12.11 18.08 16.81
N ALA A 55 -12.12 18.33 15.51
CA ALA A 55 -12.29 17.30 14.49
C ALA A 55 -10.94 16.93 13.85
N PHE A 56 -10.80 15.65 13.49
CA PHE A 56 -9.63 15.10 12.81
C PHE A 56 -9.98 14.67 11.40
N PHE A 57 -9.02 14.87 10.51
CA PHE A 57 -9.18 14.54 9.11
C PHE A 57 -7.87 13.96 8.57
N VAL A 58 -7.96 13.09 7.59
CA VAL A 58 -6.83 12.71 6.76
C VAL A 58 -6.94 13.43 5.44
N GLN A 59 -5.91 14.20 5.09
CA GLN A 59 -5.75 14.83 3.77
C GLN A 59 -5.01 13.85 2.86
N PRO A 60 -5.69 13.19 1.90
CA PRO A 60 -5.02 12.24 1.02
C PRO A 60 -3.87 12.85 0.23
N THR A 61 -2.77 12.14 0.09
CA THR A 61 -1.63 12.51 -0.75
C THR A 61 -2.06 12.78 -2.18
N SER A 62 -2.99 11.98 -2.69
CA SER A 62 -3.56 12.18 -4.02
C SER A 62 -4.77 13.10 -3.99
N LYS A 63 -4.69 14.23 -4.70
CA LYS A 63 -5.79 15.20 -4.89
C LYS A 63 -7.03 14.64 -5.61
N LYS A 64 -7.00 13.38 -6.03
CA LYS A 64 -8.14 12.70 -6.66
C LYS A 64 -9.19 12.24 -5.65
N TYR A 65 -8.84 12.21 -4.38
CA TYR A 65 -9.70 11.76 -3.29
C TYR A 65 -10.10 12.94 -2.40
N PRO A 66 -11.30 12.91 -1.84
CA PRO A 66 -11.72 13.92 -0.87
C PRO A 66 -11.01 13.70 0.48
N GLU A 67 -11.08 14.71 1.33
CA GLU A 67 -10.65 14.61 2.72
C GLU A 67 -11.54 13.62 3.49
N ILE A 68 -10.91 12.85 4.39
CA ILE A 68 -11.56 11.77 5.14
C ILE A 68 -11.67 12.21 6.61
N ALA A 69 -12.88 12.26 7.15
CA ALA A 69 -13.10 12.50 8.57
C ALA A 69 -12.72 11.24 9.38
N VAL A 70 -12.04 11.44 10.51
CA VAL A 70 -11.64 10.37 11.42
C VAL A 70 -12.11 10.69 12.83
N ASP A 71 -12.75 9.72 13.49
CA ASP A 71 -13.11 9.88 14.90
C ASP A 71 -11.86 9.83 15.79
N LYS A 72 -11.90 10.55 16.91
CA LYS A 72 -10.79 10.56 17.87
C LYS A 72 -10.39 9.16 18.36
N HIS A 73 -11.35 8.25 18.45
CA HIS A 73 -11.10 6.86 18.87
C HIS A 73 -10.51 5.98 17.78
N ASP A 74 -10.53 6.46 16.54
CA ASP A 74 -10.06 5.75 15.35
C ASP A 74 -8.69 6.25 14.85
N LEU A 75 -7.99 7.07 15.64
CA LEU A 75 -6.66 7.60 15.32
C LEU A 75 -5.53 6.58 15.55
N GLY A 76 -5.77 5.57 16.39
CA GLY A 76 -4.70 4.67 16.82
C GLY A 76 -3.64 5.42 17.63
N GLU A 77 -2.38 5.21 17.31
CA GLU A 77 -1.24 5.88 17.95
C GLU A 77 -0.76 7.11 17.18
N ALA A 78 -1.36 7.41 16.01
CA ALA A 78 -0.93 8.48 15.14
C ALA A 78 -1.15 9.86 15.74
N ALA A 79 -0.17 10.74 15.60
CA ALA A 79 -0.21 12.13 15.99
C ALA A 79 -0.60 13.05 14.83
N VAL A 80 -1.12 14.24 15.16
CA VAL A 80 -1.39 15.28 14.15
C VAL A 80 -0.08 15.69 13.47
N GLY A 81 -0.06 15.66 12.16
CA GLY A 81 1.12 15.89 11.33
C GLY A 81 1.77 14.61 10.81
N ASP A 82 1.30 13.43 11.24
CA ASP A 82 1.81 12.18 10.70
C ASP A 82 1.18 11.85 9.35
N CYS A 83 1.95 11.17 8.53
CA CYS A 83 1.46 10.44 7.37
C CYS A 83 0.86 9.13 7.84
N VAL A 84 -0.37 8.85 7.46
CA VAL A 84 -1.11 7.68 7.91
C VAL A 84 -1.74 6.94 6.74
N ALA A 85 -1.95 5.64 6.91
CA ALA A 85 -2.84 4.87 6.06
C ALA A 85 -4.23 4.80 6.72
N VAL A 86 -5.27 5.25 6.02
CA VAL A 86 -6.65 5.29 6.49
C VAL A 86 -7.52 4.33 5.68
N SER A 87 -8.22 3.45 6.36
CA SER A 87 -9.23 2.56 5.77
C SER A 87 -10.58 3.27 5.73
N ILE A 88 -11.26 3.22 4.59
CA ILE A 88 -12.53 3.92 4.38
C ILE A 88 -13.67 3.08 4.96
N SER A 89 -14.33 3.60 5.98
CA SER A 89 -15.53 3.01 6.57
C SER A 89 -16.82 3.47 5.89
N HIS A 90 -16.88 4.75 5.48
CA HIS A 90 -17.98 5.33 4.74
C HIS A 90 -17.46 6.26 3.64
N TYR A 91 -17.95 6.09 2.41
CA TYR A 91 -17.45 6.83 1.24
C TYR A 91 -18.03 8.24 1.08
N GLY A 92 -18.89 8.65 2.00
CA GLY A 92 -19.56 9.94 1.93
C GLY A 92 -20.68 9.97 0.90
N ASP A 93 -21.48 11.02 0.99
CA ASP A 93 -22.56 11.35 0.05
C ASP A 93 -22.74 12.89 -0.01
N GLU A 94 -23.88 13.36 -0.51
CA GLU A 94 -24.17 14.81 -0.61
C GLU A 94 -24.32 15.49 0.77
N GLN A 95 -24.59 14.73 1.85
CA GLN A 95 -24.86 15.25 3.19
C GLN A 95 -23.71 14.99 4.17
N PHE A 96 -22.97 13.92 3.97
CA PHE A 96 -21.93 13.45 4.88
C PHE A 96 -20.58 13.34 4.21
N MET A 97 -19.55 13.81 4.90
CA MET A 97 -18.15 13.59 4.49
C MET A 97 -17.79 12.11 4.57
N PRO A 98 -16.83 11.66 3.75
CA PRO A 98 -16.24 10.34 3.91
C PRO A 98 -15.66 10.16 5.31
N GLN A 99 -15.73 8.93 5.82
CA GLN A 99 -15.21 8.56 7.13
C GLN A 99 -14.26 7.40 7.01
N GLY A 100 -13.26 7.36 7.89
CA GLY A 100 -12.27 6.30 7.90
C GLY A 100 -11.68 6.06 9.28
N VAL A 101 -10.88 5.01 9.35
CA VAL A 101 -10.15 4.56 10.54
C VAL A 101 -8.67 4.50 10.20
N VAL A 102 -7.81 5.13 10.97
CA VAL A 102 -6.36 5.01 10.81
C VAL A 102 -5.94 3.56 11.09
N ARG A 103 -5.19 2.98 10.17
CA ARG A 103 -4.71 1.60 10.26
C ARG A 103 -3.23 1.52 10.58
N VAL A 104 -2.47 2.41 9.98
CA VAL A 104 -1.01 2.43 10.12
C VAL A 104 -0.56 3.87 10.25
N ASP A 105 0.31 4.11 11.22
CA ASP A 105 1.12 5.31 11.30
C ASP A 105 2.39 5.06 10.46
N LEU A 106 2.63 5.94 9.49
CA LEU A 106 3.74 5.85 8.54
C LEU A 106 4.87 6.83 8.89
N GLY A 107 4.73 7.53 10.02
CA GLY A 107 5.69 8.52 10.53
C GLY A 107 5.39 9.95 10.13
N GLU A 108 6.23 10.88 10.59
CA GLU A 108 6.06 12.33 10.42
C GLU A 108 5.96 12.72 8.94
N SER A 109 4.87 13.40 8.58
CA SER A 109 4.62 13.85 7.21
C SER A 109 5.70 14.82 6.73
N GLY A 110 6.10 14.68 5.46
CA GLY A 110 7.16 15.48 4.86
C GLY A 110 8.57 14.91 5.05
N THR A 111 8.75 13.84 5.80
CA THR A 111 10.02 13.10 5.87
C THR A 111 10.16 12.13 4.69
N MET A 112 11.39 11.76 4.36
CA MET A 112 11.67 10.79 3.30
C MET A 112 11.18 9.40 3.72
N GLU A 113 11.36 9.04 4.97
CA GLU A 113 10.95 7.78 5.56
C GLU A 113 9.43 7.57 5.43
N ALA A 114 8.63 8.57 5.82
CA ALA A 114 7.17 8.52 5.68
C ALA A 114 6.73 8.46 4.21
N ALA A 115 7.42 9.17 3.32
CA ALA A 115 7.12 9.14 1.89
C ALA A 115 7.39 7.75 1.28
N ILE A 116 8.50 7.10 1.66
CA ILE A 116 8.82 5.73 1.23
C ILE A 116 7.81 4.75 1.80
N ALA A 117 7.52 4.83 3.11
CA ALA A 117 6.54 3.97 3.77
C ALA A 117 5.14 4.08 3.11
N ALA A 118 4.71 5.30 2.75
CA ALA A 118 3.46 5.51 2.04
C ALA A 118 3.44 4.84 0.66
N VAL A 119 4.51 4.97 -0.12
CA VAL A 119 4.62 4.32 -1.44
C VAL A 119 4.62 2.80 -1.31
N LEU A 120 5.35 2.24 -0.36
CA LEU A 120 5.37 0.80 -0.10
C LEU A 120 3.98 0.31 0.27
N HIS A 121 3.31 0.99 1.21
CA HIS A 121 1.96 0.65 1.66
C HIS A 121 0.93 0.69 0.52
N GLU A 122 0.92 1.76 -0.30
CA GLU A 122 0.02 1.90 -1.46
C GLU A 122 0.20 0.79 -2.51
N ASN A 123 1.39 0.20 -2.59
CA ASN A 123 1.71 -0.89 -3.51
C ASN A 123 1.61 -2.28 -2.86
N GLY A 124 1.18 -2.36 -1.60
CA GLY A 124 1.06 -3.62 -0.87
C GLY A 124 2.40 -4.31 -0.60
N VAL A 125 3.48 -3.52 -0.56
CA VAL A 125 4.82 -3.98 -0.21
C VAL A 125 5.04 -3.73 1.28
N TYR A 126 5.28 -4.79 2.02
CA TYR A 126 5.54 -4.74 3.45
C TYR A 126 7.02 -4.96 3.71
N ASP A 127 7.63 -4.11 4.53
CA ASP A 127 9.02 -4.19 4.95
C ASP A 127 9.24 -5.13 6.15
N VAL A 128 8.15 -5.61 6.75
CA VAL A 128 8.17 -6.55 7.86
C VAL A 128 7.51 -7.86 7.45
N PHE A 129 8.24 -8.96 7.62
CA PHE A 129 7.67 -10.28 7.39
C PHE A 129 6.66 -10.64 8.48
N PRO A 130 5.60 -11.41 8.16
CA PRO A 130 4.70 -11.98 9.16
C PRO A 130 5.47 -12.80 10.21
N ASN A 131 5.00 -12.77 11.46
CA ASN A 131 5.68 -13.48 12.57
C ASN A 131 5.90 -14.96 12.28
N GLU A 132 4.95 -15.64 11.64
CA GLU A 132 5.06 -17.04 11.26
C GLU A 132 6.24 -17.29 10.31
N VAL A 133 6.51 -16.34 9.40
CA VAL A 133 7.66 -16.42 8.46
C VAL A 133 8.97 -16.23 9.22
N ILE A 134 9.00 -15.27 10.15
CA ILE A 134 10.18 -15.01 11.00
C ILE A 134 10.47 -16.23 11.87
N GLU A 135 9.46 -16.79 12.54
CA GLU A 135 9.59 -17.97 13.37
C GLU A 135 10.09 -19.18 12.56
N GLN A 136 9.55 -19.39 11.37
CA GLN A 136 9.99 -20.44 10.47
C GLN A 136 11.46 -20.25 10.04
N ALA A 137 11.87 -19.05 9.71
CA ALA A 137 13.25 -18.73 9.34
C ALA A 137 14.20 -18.94 10.51
N LEU A 138 13.82 -18.52 11.73
CA LEU A 138 14.62 -18.72 12.95
C LEU A 138 14.72 -20.18 13.37
N ALA A 139 13.75 -21.02 13.01
CA ALA A 139 13.78 -22.45 13.29
C ALA A 139 14.71 -23.24 12.36
N ILE A 140 15.18 -22.62 11.26
CA ILE A 140 16.14 -23.27 10.36
C ILE A 140 17.50 -23.36 11.06
N PRO A 141 18.10 -24.59 11.18
CA PRO A 141 19.41 -24.74 11.76
C PRO A 141 20.47 -23.91 11.02
N GLN A 142 21.32 -23.22 11.77
CA GLN A 142 22.42 -22.41 11.23
C GLN A 142 23.53 -23.28 10.61
N GLU A 143 23.63 -24.55 11.04
CA GLU A 143 24.61 -25.51 10.55
C GLU A 143 23.95 -26.58 9.70
N VAL A 144 24.66 -26.99 8.66
CA VAL A 144 24.18 -28.07 7.78
C VAL A 144 24.39 -29.40 8.51
N ASP A 145 23.31 -30.12 8.86
CA ASP A 145 23.39 -31.47 9.37
C ASP A 145 23.81 -32.44 8.25
N MET A 146 25.04 -32.90 8.33
CA MET A 146 25.59 -33.88 7.38
C MET A 146 24.85 -35.20 7.37
N GLY A 147 24.16 -35.57 8.45
CA GLY A 147 23.30 -36.74 8.51
C GLY A 147 22.08 -36.66 7.60
N THR A 148 21.61 -35.44 7.31
CA THR A 148 20.47 -35.19 6.42
C THR A 148 20.89 -34.90 4.98
N ALA A 149 22.20 -34.87 4.66
CA ALA A 149 22.71 -34.57 3.31
C ALA A 149 22.22 -35.60 2.27
N GLY A 150 21.85 -36.81 2.70
CA GLY A 150 21.18 -37.81 1.89
C GLY A 150 21.99 -38.21 0.64
N LYS A 151 21.39 -38.03 -0.54
CA LYS A 151 22.01 -38.35 -1.84
C LYS A 151 22.76 -37.17 -2.47
N ARG A 152 23.04 -36.09 -1.75
CA ARG A 152 23.80 -34.96 -2.27
C ARG A 152 25.24 -35.40 -2.56
N LEU A 153 25.80 -34.86 -3.64
CA LEU A 153 27.19 -35.06 -3.99
C LEU A 153 28.08 -34.31 -3.00
N ASP A 154 29.04 -35.03 -2.41
CA ASP A 154 30.05 -34.42 -1.54
C ASP A 154 31.16 -33.80 -2.39
N LEU A 155 31.29 -32.49 -2.37
CA LEU A 155 32.30 -31.74 -3.12
C LEU A 155 33.33 -31.07 -2.21
N ARG A 156 33.40 -31.42 -0.92
CA ARG A 156 34.31 -30.78 0.04
C ARG A 156 35.79 -30.96 -0.26
N ASP A 157 36.14 -31.99 -1.01
CA ASP A 157 37.50 -32.25 -1.46
C ASP A 157 37.84 -31.55 -2.79
N LYS A 158 36.89 -30.87 -3.42
CA LYS A 158 37.11 -30.12 -4.65
C LYS A 158 37.55 -28.69 -4.35
N LEU A 159 38.45 -28.16 -5.19
CA LEU A 159 38.79 -26.75 -5.18
C LEU A 159 37.63 -25.94 -5.79
N ILE A 160 36.85 -25.32 -4.93
CA ILE A 160 35.70 -24.52 -5.31
C ILE A 160 35.84 -23.15 -4.64
N PHE A 161 35.62 -22.07 -5.39
CA PHE A 161 35.68 -20.71 -4.88
C PHE A 161 34.67 -19.82 -5.61
N THR A 162 34.24 -18.76 -4.94
CA THR A 162 33.43 -17.67 -5.48
C THR A 162 34.30 -16.45 -5.72
N ILE A 163 33.85 -15.56 -6.62
CA ILE A 163 34.54 -14.29 -6.89
C ILE A 163 33.49 -13.18 -6.71
N ASP A 164 33.42 -12.69 -5.49
CA ASP A 164 32.42 -11.72 -5.06
C ASP A 164 33.09 -10.41 -4.62
N GLY A 165 32.34 -9.31 -4.60
CA GLY A 165 32.80 -8.06 -4.03
C GLY A 165 32.95 -8.13 -2.52
N ASP A 166 33.78 -7.27 -1.94
CA ASP A 166 34.07 -7.23 -0.50
C ASP A 166 32.82 -6.99 0.39
N ASP A 167 31.75 -6.46 -0.19
CA ASP A 167 30.47 -6.15 0.46
C ASP A 167 29.35 -7.16 0.16
N ALA A 168 29.67 -8.24 -0.58
CA ALA A 168 28.69 -9.29 -0.88
C ALA A 168 28.23 -9.99 0.42
N LYS A 169 26.91 -10.11 0.56
CA LYS A 169 26.27 -10.79 1.71
C LYS A 169 25.83 -12.20 1.41
N ASP A 170 25.78 -12.56 0.17
CA ASP A 170 25.44 -13.88 -0.37
C ASP A 170 26.40 -14.21 -1.52
N PHE A 171 26.65 -15.49 -1.73
CA PHE A 171 27.56 -16.01 -2.74
C PHE A 171 26.75 -16.84 -3.72
N ASP A 172 26.55 -16.31 -4.95
CA ASP A 172 25.67 -16.93 -5.93
C ASP A 172 26.38 -18.01 -6.72
N ASP A 173 27.43 -17.63 -7.45
CA ASP A 173 28.11 -18.52 -8.40
C ASP A 173 29.47 -19.02 -7.87
N ALA A 174 29.69 -20.32 -8.00
CA ALA A 174 30.94 -20.94 -7.63
C ALA A 174 31.65 -21.55 -8.85
N VAL A 175 32.97 -21.39 -8.92
CA VAL A 175 33.81 -21.94 -9.98
C VAL A 175 34.62 -23.12 -9.41
N SER A 176 34.66 -24.21 -10.13
CA SER A 176 35.49 -25.39 -9.84
C SER A 176 36.46 -25.67 -10.96
N LEU A 177 37.68 -26.05 -10.61
CA LEU A 177 38.71 -26.53 -11.53
C LEU A 177 38.83 -28.05 -11.39
N GLU A 178 38.78 -28.73 -12.53
CA GLU A 178 39.07 -30.19 -12.66
C GLU A 178 40.38 -30.43 -13.40
#